data_58accca88e9f8962c0b29e87850a43b8
#
_entry.id   58accca88e9f8962c0b29e87850a43b8
#
_cell.length_a   1.000
_cell.length_b   1.000
_cell.length_c   1.000
_cell.angle_alpha   90.00
_cell.angle_beta   90.00
_cell.angle_gamma   90.00
#
_symmetry.space_group_name_H-M   'P 1'
#
loop_
_entity.id
_entity.type
_entity.pdbx_description
1 polymer ?
#
loop_
_entity_poly.entity_id
_entity_poly.type
_entity_poly.pdbx_seq_one_letter_code
_entity_poly.pdbx_strand_id
1 'polypeptide(L)'
;MIKIIKASELEPAWFDGRNFSGTNEVVQNVIKDVIENGDAAIKKVADKFDIASPTSFLIPESELKAAAEKLKKEQPDIYNAICYSHDLAYKFALKQKESFDDFEVELTPGLYTGQKTIPVEKAGAYVPAGIYPLLSSVVMTITPAVAAGVDEVILCTPPRVHPDDLAKAQSEGSG
;
A
#
# COMPACT_ATOMS: atom_id res chain seq x y z
N MET A 1 35.45 12.27 3.47
CA MET A 1 35.74 12.38 2.02
C MET A 1 34.67 11.57 1.29
N ILE A 2 33.95 12.15 0.34
CA ILE A 2 32.92 11.45 -0.44
C ILE A 2 33.64 10.50 -1.41
N LYS A 3 33.29 9.21 -1.41
CA LYS A 3 33.84 8.23 -2.34
C LYS A 3 33.01 8.27 -3.63
N ILE A 4 33.66 8.61 -4.74
CA ILE A 4 33.07 8.56 -6.06
C ILE A 4 33.33 7.18 -6.66
N ILE A 5 32.27 6.45 -7.02
CA ILE A 5 32.32 5.10 -7.60
C ILE A 5 31.67 5.18 -8.98
N LYS A 6 32.28 4.56 -9.99
CA LYS A 6 31.68 4.46 -11.30
C LYS A 6 30.54 3.45 -11.29
N ALA A 7 29.49 3.70 -12.05
CA ALA A 7 28.35 2.77 -12.13
C ALA A 7 28.77 1.36 -12.58
N SER A 8 29.81 1.25 -13.42
CA SER A 8 30.37 -0.03 -13.87
C SER A 8 31.12 -0.82 -12.78
N GLU A 9 31.41 -0.21 -11.65
CA GLU A 9 32.08 -0.81 -10.50
C GLU A 9 31.09 -1.23 -9.40
N LEU A 10 29.81 -0.95 -9.61
CA LEU A 10 28.74 -1.34 -8.68
C LEU A 10 28.28 -2.78 -8.97
N GLU A 11 28.10 -3.54 -7.92
CA GLU A 11 27.50 -4.87 -8.02
C GLU A 11 26.07 -4.80 -8.56
N PRO A 12 25.63 -5.76 -9.39
CA PRO A 12 24.25 -5.79 -9.92
C PRO A 12 23.18 -5.63 -8.84
N ALA A 13 23.39 -6.16 -7.64
CA ALA A 13 22.51 -6.02 -6.49
C ALA A 13 22.24 -4.57 -6.06
N TRP A 14 23.11 -3.61 -6.44
CA TRP A 14 22.89 -2.19 -6.21
C TRP A 14 21.68 -1.64 -6.99
N PHE A 15 21.42 -2.23 -8.15
CA PHE A 15 20.32 -1.81 -9.04
C PHE A 15 19.04 -2.65 -8.83
N ASP A 16 19.12 -3.73 -8.05
CA ASP A 16 18.00 -4.65 -7.84
C ASP A 16 16.99 -4.13 -6.80
N GLY A 17 17.12 -2.98 -6.21
CA GLY A 17 16.12 -2.40 -5.28
C GLY A 17 15.62 -3.30 -4.12
N ARG A 18 15.95 -4.60 -4.15
CA ARG A 18 15.50 -5.66 -3.23
C ARG A 18 16.53 -6.00 -2.15
N ASN A 19 17.43 -5.07 -1.84
CA ASN A 19 18.41 -5.29 -0.79
C ASN A 19 17.78 -5.07 0.59
N PHE A 20 17.31 -6.16 1.21
CA PHE A 20 16.75 -6.18 2.56
C PHE A 20 17.80 -6.37 3.66
N SER A 21 19.07 -6.06 3.41
CA SER A 21 20.20 -6.32 4.33
C SER A 21 20.09 -5.63 5.71
N GLY A 22 19.14 -4.71 5.88
CA GLY A 22 18.86 -4.05 7.18
C GLY A 22 17.64 -4.60 7.92
N THR A 23 16.94 -5.60 7.38
CA THR A 23 15.73 -6.15 8.01
C THR A 23 16.09 -7.27 9.00
N ASN A 24 15.24 -7.45 10.02
CA ASN A 24 15.34 -8.55 10.97
C ASN A 24 15.30 -9.90 10.21
N GLU A 25 16.11 -10.87 10.64
CA GLU A 25 16.19 -12.22 10.05
C GLU A 25 14.82 -12.90 9.94
N VAL A 26 13.93 -12.69 10.91
CA VAL A 26 12.54 -13.21 10.86
C VAL A 26 11.79 -12.66 9.65
N VAL A 27 11.90 -11.36 9.38
CA VAL A 27 11.25 -10.71 8.24
C VAL A 27 11.84 -11.22 6.92
N GLN A 28 13.15 -11.38 6.85
CA GLN A 28 13.81 -11.93 5.65
C GLN A 28 13.34 -13.35 5.33
N ASN A 29 13.22 -14.18 6.36
CA ASN A 29 12.74 -15.56 6.21
C ASN A 29 11.28 -15.61 5.74
N VAL A 30 10.42 -14.71 6.26
CA VAL A 30 9.02 -14.59 5.79
C VAL A 30 8.98 -14.15 4.32
N ILE A 31 9.73 -13.13 3.95
CA ILE A 31 9.78 -12.66 2.56
C ILE A 31 10.25 -13.79 1.62
N LYS A 32 11.30 -14.52 2.00
CA LYS A 32 11.79 -15.66 1.22
C LYS A 32 10.75 -16.75 1.09
N ASP A 33 10.07 -17.13 2.19
CA ASP A 33 9.00 -18.13 2.17
C ASP A 33 7.85 -17.71 1.23
N VAL A 34 7.46 -16.43 1.26
CA VAL A 34 6.42 -15.88 0.36
C VAL A 34 6.85 -15.88 -1.10
N ILE A 35 8.12 -15.55 -1.40
CA ILE A 35 8.65 -15.60 -2.77
C ILE A 35 8.63 -17.04 -3.31
N GLU A 36 8.95 -18.02 -2.48
CA GLU A 36 9.05 -19.44 -2.88
C GLU A 36 7.67 -20.14 -2.92
N ASN A 37 6.77 -19.81 -1.98
CA ASN A 37 5.54 -20.57 -1.72
C ASN A 37 4.24 -19.74 -1.86
N GLY A 38 4.34 -18.44 -2.18
CA GLY A 38 3.17 -17.58 -2.44
C GLY A 38 2.16 -17.55 -1.28
N ASP A 39 0.88 -17.67 -1.62
CA ASP A 39 -0.24 -17.56 -0.68
C ASP A 39 -0.20 -18.60 0.45
N ALA A 40 0.39 -19.77 0.22
CA ALA A 40 0.55 -20.79 1.26
C ALA A 40 1.45 -20.30 2.41
N ALA A 41 2.50 -19.55 2.09
CA ALA A 41 3.37 -18.93 3.09
C ALA A 41 2.65 -17.80 3.83
N ILE A 42 1.87 -16.97 3.12
CA ILE A 42 1.07 -15.91 3.74
C ILE A 42 0.08 -16.52 4.72
N LYS A 43 -0.62 -17.58 4.32
CA LYS A 43 -1.57 -18.28 5.21
C LYS A 43 -0.90 -18.81 6.47
N LYS A 44 0.27 -19.45 6.34
CA LYS A 44 1.04 -19.98 7.47
C LYS A 44 1.45 -18.87 8.46
N VAL A 45 1.80 -17.67 7.95
CA VAL A 45 2.15 -16.52 8.77
C VAL A 45 0.89 -15.95 9.44
N ALA A 46 -0.21 -15.82 8.70
CA ALA A 46 -1.50 -15.36 9.23
C ALA A 46 -2.03 -16.29 10.34
N ASP A 47 -2.00 -17.61 10.13
CA ASP A 47 -2.40 -18.60 11.14
C ASP A 47 -1.58 -18.49 12.45
N LYS A 48 -0.36 -17.95 12.37
CA LYS A 48 0.55 -17.83 13.52
C LYS A 48 0.44 -16.49 14.26
N PHE A 49 0.22 -15.41 13.53
CA PHE A 49 0.38 -14.05 14.07
C PHE A 49 -0.88 -13.20 14.00
N ASP A 50 -1.82 -13.50 13.10
CA ASP A 50 -3.02 -12.72 12.94
C ASP A 50 -4.16 -13.20 13.84
N ILE A 51 -5.05 -12.29 14.20
CA ILE A 51 -6.25 -12.59 15.01
C ILE A 51 -7.22 -13.49 14.23
N ALA A 52 -7.23 -13.34 12.90
CA ALA A 52 -8.02 -14.14 11.99
C ALA A 52 -7.19 -14.52 10.77
N SER A 53 -7.31 -15.78 10.33
CA SER A 53 -6.68 -16.24 9.10
C SER A 53 -7.73 -16.34 8.01
N PRO A 54 -7.72 -15.44 7.02
CA PRO A 54 -8.71 -15.43 5.97
C PRO A 54 -8.55 -16.65 5.04
N THR A 55 -9.65 -17.11 4.46
CA THR A 55 -9.65 -18.16 3.43
C THR A 55 -9.26 -17.64 2.04
N SER A 56 -9.41 -16.34 1.83
CA SER A 56 -8.98 -15.61 0.65
C SER A 56 -8.33 -14.30 1.07
N PHE A 57 -7.20 -13.97 0.45
CA PHE A 57 -6.51 -12.69 0.71
C PHE A 57 -7.04 -11.55 -0.16
N LEU A 58 -7.75 -11.86 -1.24
CA LEU A 58 -8.38 -10.87 -2.09
C LEU A 58 -9.84 -10.68 -1.68
N ILE A 59 -10.19 -9.43 -1.33
CA ILE A 59 -11.58 -9.03 -1.10
C ILE A 59 -12.19 -8.65 -2.45
N PRO A 60 -13.28 -9.32 -2.90
CA PRO A 60 -13.92 -9.02 -4.17
C PRO A 60 -14.49 -7.60 -4.21
N GLU A 61 -14.48 -6.98 -5.37
CA GLU A 61 -15.03 -5.64 -5.57
C GLU A 61 -16.52 -5.55 -5.16
N SER A 62 -17.28 -6.62 -5.33
CA SER A 62 -18.67 -6.71 -4.89
C SER A 62 -18.85 -6.54 -3.38
N GLU A 63 -17.93 -7.09 -2.58
CA GLU A 63 -17.94 -6.93 -1.12
C GLU A 63 -17.55 -5.51 -0.73
N LEU A 64 -16.56 -4.91 -1.39
CA LEU A 64 -16.18 -3.51 -1.17
C LEU A 64 -17.35 -2.56 -1.46
N LYS A 65 -18.07 -2.78 -2.57
CA LYS A 65 -19.26 -2.00 -2.91
C LYS A 65 -20.38 -2.17 -1.88
N ALA A 66 -20.65 -3.41 -1.47
CA ALA A 66 -21.67 -3.68 -0.45
C ALA A 66 -21.34 -3.02 0.88
N ALA A 67 -20.06 -3.05 1.31
CA ALA A 67 -19.61 -2.37 2.52
C ALA A 67 -19.78 -0.85 2.44
N ALA A 68 -19.47 -0.24 1.28
CA ALA A 68 -19.66 1.19 1.05
C ALA A 68 -21.12 1.60 1.12
N GLU A 69 -22.03 0.85 0.48
CA GLU A 69 -23.47 1.10 0.53
C GLU A 69 -24.04 0.91 1.94
N LYS A 70 -23.57 -0.10 2.66
CA LYS A 70 -23.94 -0.30 4.06
C LYS A 70 -23.51 0.89 4.92
N LEU A 71 -22.26 1.34 4.81
CA LEU A 71 -21.75 2.49 5.55
C LEU A 71 -22.54 3.76 5.23
N LYS A 72 -22.83 4.00 3.95
CA LYS A 72 -23.64 5.14 3.49
C LYS A 72 -25.04 5.15 4.09
N LYS A 73 -25.65 3.97 4.25
CA LYS A 73 -26.99 3.82 4.82
C LYS A 73 -27.00 3.96 6.34
N GLU A 74 -26.07 3.32 7.02
CA GLU A 74 -26.06 3.20 8.47
C GLU A 74 -25.36 4.38 9.17
N GLN A 75 -24.32 4.96 8.51
CA GLN A 75 -23.50 6.02 9.05
C GLN A 75 -23.19 7.09 7.98
N PRO A 76 -24.21 7.80 7.47
CA PRO A 76 -24.05 8.73 6.35
C PRO A 76 -23.06 9.85 6.64
N ASP A 77 -22.94 10.33 7.86
CA ASP A 77 -22.01 11.40 8.23
C ASP A 77 -20.55 10.94 8.08
N ILE A 78 -20.25 9.71 8.50
CA ILE A 78 -18.92 9.14 8.33
C ILE A 78 -18.61 8.89 6.85
N TYR A 79 -19.56 8.34 6.10
CA TYR A 79 -19.42 8.15 4.67
C TYR A 79 -19.11 9.47 3.95
N ASN A 80 -19.90 10.51 4.23
CA ASN A 80 -19.71 11.84 3.63
C ASN A 80 -18.37 12.46 4.01
N ALA A 81 -17.91 12.29 5.26
CA ALA A 81 -16.62 12.78 5.71
C ALA A 81 -15.45 12.10 4.97
N ILE A 82 -15.55 10.79 4.72
CA ILE A 82 -14.56 10.05 3.95
C ILE A 82 -14.53 10.54 2.50
N CYS A 83 -15.70 10.68 1.86
CA CYS A 83 -15.80 11.21 0.49
C CYS A 83 -15.22 12.62 0.38
N TYR A 84 -15.54 13.49 1.32
CA TYR A 84 -15.02 14.86 1.35
C TYR A 84 -13.49 14.88 1.51
N SER A 85 -12.97 14.06 2.42
CA SER A 85 -11.51 13.93 2.63
C SER A 85 -10.80 13.42 1.36
N HIS A 86 -11.38 12.41 0.70
CA HIS A 86 -10.89 11.90 -0.58
C HIS A 86 -10.85 13.00 -1.65
N ASP A 87 -11.94 13.75 -1.81
CA ASP A 87 -12.04 14.79 -2.83
C ASP A 87 -11.01 15.90 -2.64
N LEU A 88 -10.74 16.29 -1.39
CA LEU A 88 -9.71 17.28 -1.08
C LEU A 88 -8.31 16.74 -1.39
N ALA A 89 -8.02 15.50 -0.97
CA ALA A 89 -6.74 14.85 -1.23
C ALA A 89 -6.52 14.66 -2.73
N TYR A 90 -7.55 14.26 -3.47
CA TYR A 90 -7.48 14.07 -4.92
C TYR A 90 -7.19 15.39 -5.66
N LYS A 91 -7.94 16.46 -5.34
CA LYS A 91 -7.72 17.80 -5.91
C LYS A 91 -6.30 18.31 -5.63
N PHE A 92 -5.82 18.10 -4.41
CA PHE A 92 -4.46 18.49 -4.06
C PHE A 92 -3.41 17.68 -4.81
N ALA A 93 -3.59 16.35 -4.91
CA ALA A 93 -2.68 15.48 -5.65
C ALA A 93 -2.62 15.81 -7.15
N LEU A 94 -3.77 16.14 -7.78
CA LEU A 94 -3.81 16.62 -9.15
C LEU A 94 -3.00 17.92 -9.31
N LYS A 95 -3.12 18.85 -8.34
CA LYS A 95 -2.35 20.09 -8.37
C LYS A 95 -0.85 19.86 -8.19
N GLN A 96 -0.47 18.91 -7.35
CA GLN A 96 0.93 18.50 -7.23
C GLN A 96 1.45 17.90 -8.54
N LYS A 97 0.65 17.09 -9.24
CA LYS A 97 1.03 16.48 -10.53
C LYS A 97 1.41 17.51 -11.58
N GLU A 98 0.77 18.67 -11.60
CA GLU A 98 1.11 19.77 -12.51
C GLU A 98 2.55 20.33 -12.32
N SER A 99 3.20 20.03 -11.20
CA SER A 99 4.58 20.45 -10.93
C SER A 99 5.65 19.46 -11.40
N PHE A 100 5.26 18.34 -12.00
CA PHE A 100 6.15 17.28 -12.48
C PHE A 100 6.17 17.22 -14.01
N ASP A 101 6.43 18.36 -14.66
CA ASP A 101 6.57 18.41 -16.11
C ASP A 101 7.94 17.88 -16.57
N ASP A 102 7.93 17.15 -17.68
CA ASP A 102 9.15 16.80 -18.38
C ASP A 102 9.75 18.05 -19.03
N PHE A 103 11.05 18.23 -18.91
CA PHE A 103 11.76 19.26 -19.65
C PHE A 103 13.17 18.81 -20.02
N GLU A 104 13.68 19.36 -21.10
CA GLU A 104 15.08 19.26 -21.51
C GLU A 104 15.56 20.67 -21.97
N VAL A 105 16.75 21.05 -21.55
CA VAL A 105 17.34 22.33 -21.86
C VAL A 105 18.84 22.19 -22.20
N GLU A 106 19.29 22.83 -23.24
CA GLU A 106 20.70 22.96 -23.55
C GLU A 106 21.31 24.12 -22.75
N LEU A 107 22.16 23.79 -21.77
CA LEU A 107 22.79 24.75 -20.88
C LEU A 107 24.02 25.42 -21.54
N THR A 108 24.71 24.70 -22.40
CA THR A 108 25.81 25.16 -23.23
C THR A 108 25.89 24.25 -24.46
N PRO A 109 26.48 24.68 -25.61
CA PRO A 109 26.51 23.86 -26.80
C PRO A 109 26.95 22.41 -26.56
N GLY A 110 26.07 21.47 -26.88
CA GLY A 110 26.27 20.03 -26.71
C GLY A 110 26.01 19.48 -25.31
N LEU A 111 25.64 20.30 -24.30
CA LEU A 111 25.27 19.86 -22.95
C LEU A 111 23.77 20.01 -22.70
N TYR A 112 23.05 18.91 -22.77
CA TYR A 112 21.60 18.84 -22.48
C TYR A 112 21.37 18.31 -21.09
N THR A 113 20.46 18.92 -20.35
CA THR A 113 19.98 18.44 -19.03
C THR A 113 18.47 18.54 -19.01
N GLY A 114 17.86 17.66 -18.19
CA GLY A 114 16.41 17.66 -18.09
C GLY A 114 15.88 16.84 -16.92
N GLN A 115 14.57 16.81 -16.85
CA GLN A 115 13.79 16.01 -15.93
C GLN A 115 12.80 15.19 -16.74
N LYS A 116 12.68 13.90 -16.38
CA LYS A 116 11.67 13.03 -16.96
C LYS A 116 10.88 12.35 -15.85
N THR A 117 9.58 12.51 -15.87
CA THR A 117 8.66 11.85 -14.96
C THR A 117 8.27 10.49 -15.50
N ILE A 118 8.65 9.44 -14.80
CA ILE A 118 8.35 8.06 -15.19
C ILE A 118 7.28 7.52 -14.25
N PRO A 119 6.06 7.23 -14.75
CA PRO A 119 5.01 6.64 -13.93
C PRO A 119 5.38 5.21 -13.54
N VAL A 120 4.95 4.79 -12.35
CA VAL A 120 4.96 3.39 -11.95
C VAL A 120 3.65 2.73 -12.41
N GLU A 121 3.73 1.50 -12.90
CA GLU A 121 2.55 0.77 -13.38
C GLU A 121 1.68 0.28 -12.22
N LYS A 122 2.31 -0.14 -11.13
CA LYS A 122 1.63 -0.73 -9.98
C LYS A 122 2.16 -0.15 -8.67
N ALA A 123 1.27 0.08 -7.72
CA ALA A 123 1.61 0.53 -6.38
C ALA A 123 0.92 -0.33 -5.32
N GLY A 124 1.67 -0.70 -4.29
CA GLY A 124 1.15 -1.34 -3.09
C GLY A 124 1.10 -0.35 -1.93
N ALA A 125 -0.02 -0.31 -1.23
CA ALA A 125 -0.20 0.46 -0.02
C ALA A 125 -0.50 -0.47 1.15
N TYR A 126 0.17 -0.25 2.28
CA TYR A 126 -0.14 -0.94 3.52
C TYR A 126 -0.79 0.03 4.50
N VAL A 127 -1.99 -0.32 4.98
CA VAL A 127 -2.70 0.45 5.99
C VAL A 127 -2.81 -0.36 7.26
N PRO A 128 -2.13 0.05 8.33
CA PRO A 128 -2.22 -0.66 9.60
C PRO A 128 -3.64 -0.54 10.17
N ALA A 129 -4.14 -1.63 10.72
CA ALA A 129 -5.45 -1.71 11.35
C ALA A 129 -5.32 -2.32 12.75
N GLY A 130 -4.51 -1.70 13.60
CA GLY A 130 -4.30 -2.14 14.97
C GLY A 130 -5.56 -2.04 15.83
N ILE A 131 -5.58 -1.19 16.86
CA ILE A 131 -6.74 -1.00 17.74
C ILE A 131 -7.91 -0.35 16.98
N TYR A 132 -7.61 0.59 16.05
CA TYR A 132 -8.61 1.30 15.24
C TYR A 132 -8.27 1.23 13.75
N PRO A 133 -9.28 1.20 12.85
CA PRO A 133 -9.07 1.34 11.42
C PRO A 133 -8.59 2.76 11.09
N LEU A 134 -7.47 2.87 10.37
CA LEU A 134 -6.89 4.15 9.98
C LEU A 134 -7.44 4.60 8.62
N LEU A 135 -8.70 5.04 8.58
CA LEU A 135 -9.38 5.44 7.35
C LEU A 135 -8.66 6.60 6.63
N SER A 136 -8.10 7.55 7.39
CA SER A 136 -7.31 8.64 6.82
C SER A 136 -6.07 8.13 6.07
N SER A 137 -5.42 7.06 6.55
CA SER A 137 -4.27 6.46 5.89
C SER A 137 -4.65 5.84 4.55
N VAL A 138 -5.85 5.28 4.41
CA VAL A 138 -6.36 4.80 3.11
C VAL A 138 -6.43 5.97 2.13
N VAL A 139 -7.09 7.05 2.52
CA VAL A 139 -7.20 8.26 1.68
C VAL A 139 -5.82 8.81 1.32
N MET A 140 -4.91 8.92 2.30
CA MET A 140 -3.60 9.51 2.10
C MET A 140 -2.66 8.68 1.23
N THR A 141 -2.83 7.37 1.17
CA THR A 141 -1.94 6.47 0.40
C THR A 141 -2.50 6.13 -0.98
N ILE A 142 -3.80 5.85 -1.09
CA ILE A 142 -4.42 5.41 -2.34
C ILE A 142 -4.74 6.60 -3.25
N THR A 143 -5.31 7.67 -2.71
CA THR A 143 -5.78 8.80 -3.51
C THR A 143 -4.67 9.45 -4.34
N PRO A 144 -3.46 9.72 -3.80
CA PRO A 144 -2.38 10.27 -4.62
C PRO A 144 -1.90 9.33 -5.73
N ALA A 145 -1.88 8.01 -5.48
CA ALA A 145 -1.50 7.03 -6.48
C ALA A 145 -2.49 7.02 -7.65
N VAL A 146 -3.79 7.05 -7.36
CA VAL A 146 -4.86 7.15 -8.37
C VAL A 146 -4.77 8.47 -9.13
N ALA A 147 -4.55 9.59 -8.45
CA ALA A 147 -4.40 10.91 -9.09
C ALA A 147 -3.14 10.99 -9.98
N ALA A 148 -2.08 10.29 -9.61
CA ALA A 148 -0.87 10.17 -10.43
C ALA A 148 -1.12 9.40 -11.73
N GLY A 149 -2.14 8.55 -11.77
CA GLY A 149 -2.47 7.71 -12.93
C GLY A 149 -1.81 6.33 -12.87
N VAL A 150 -1.57 5.80 -11.65
CA VAL A 150 -1.10 4.43 -11.48
C VAL A 150 -2.20 3.47 -11.90
N ASP A 151 -1.90 2.52 -12.79
CA ASP A 151 -2.88 1.63 -13.39
C ASP A 151 -3.49 0.65 -12.38
N GLU A 152 -2.66 0.15 -11.46
CA GLU A 152 -3.09 -0.81 -10.44
C GLU A 152 -2.60 -0.39 -9.05
N VAL A 153 -3.54 -0.15 -8.13
CA VAL A 153 -3.24 0.18 -6.74
C VAL A 153 -3.81 -0.90 -5.83
N ILE A 154 -2.93 -1.60 -5.12
CA ILE A 154 -3.29 -2.69 -4.21
C ILE A 154 -3.20 -2.19 -2.77
N LEU A 155 -4.30 -2.29 -2.03
CA LEU A 155 -4.34 -2.01 -0.59
C LEU A 155 -4.24 -3.29 0.22
N CYS A 156 -3.24 -3.36 1.09
CA CYS A 156 -3.10 -4.42 2.07
C CYS A 156 -3.37 -3.89 3.48
N THR A 157 -4.11 -4.67 4.26
CA THR A 157 -4.40 -4.36 5.67
C THR A 157 -4.50 -5.67 6.46
N PRO A 158 -4.15 -5.69 7.77
CA PRO A 158 -4.31 -6.89 8.57
C PRO A 158 -5.77 -7.33 8.65
N PRO A 159 -6.04 -8.64 8.70
CA PRO A 159 -7.39 -9.15 8.90
C PRO A 159 -7.91 -8.75 10.29
N ARG A 160 -9.21 -8.50 10.38
CA ARG A 160 -9.90 -8.19 11.65
C ARG A 160 -11.08 -9.12 11.82
N VAL A 161 -11.32 -9.52 13.05
CA VAL A 161 -12.55 -10.21 13.43
C VAL A 161 -13.64 -9.16 13.65
N HIS A 162 -14.82 -9.41 13.10
CA HIS A 162 -15.96 -8.51 13.37
C HIS A 162 -16.25 -8.49 14.88
N PRO A 163 -16.58 -7.32 15.46
CA PRO A 163 -16.90 -7.25 16.90
C PRO A 163 -17.94 -8.23 17.37
N ASP A 164 -18.95 -8.54 16.54
CA ASP A 164 -20.01 -9.51 16.86
C ASP A 164 -19.47 -10.94 16.91
N ASP A 165 -18.46 -11.29 16.11
CA ASP A 165 -17.83 -12.61 16.11
C ASP A 165 -16.91 -12.77 17.32
N LEU A 166 -16.23 -11.70 17.73
CA LEU A 166 -15.47 -11.67 19.00
C LEU A 166 -16.39 -11.88 20.21
N ALA A 167 -17.55 -11.24 20.22
CA ALA A 167 -18.54 -11.40 21.28
C ALA A 167 -19.07 -12.85 21.36
N LYS A 168 -19.31 -13.49 20.21
CA LYS A 168 -19.71 -14.90 20.14
C LYS A 168 -18.60 -15.83 20.64
N ALA A 169 -17.37 -15.64 20.17
CA ALA A 169 -16.23 -16.45 20.59
C ALA A 169 -15.97 -16.37 22.11
N GLN A 170 -16.16 -15.18 22.70
CA GLN A 170 -16.05 -14.99 24.14
C GLN A 170 -17.21 -15.65 24.93
N SER A 171 -18.41 -15.68 24.37
CA SER A 171 -19.57 -16.33 24.99
C SER A 171 -19.48 -17.86 24.92
N GLU A 172 -18.88 -18.44 23.89
CA GLU A 172 -18.69 -19.87 23.68
C GLU A 172 -17.45 -20.43 24.42
N GLY A 173 -16.47 -19.59 24.74
CA GLY A 173 -15.26 -19.99 25.49
C GLY A 173 -15.37 -19.91 27.00
N SER A 174 -16.54 -19.59 27.58
CA SER A 174 -16.80 -19.50 29.03
C SER A 174 -17.56 -20.69 29.58
N GLY A 175 -17.44 -21.86 28.96
CA GLY A 175 -18.03 -23.14 29.43
C GLY A 175 -16.98 -24.11 29.97
#